data_2becccadf682bd1dc86d4924e959c958
#
_entry.id   2becccadf682bd1dc86d4924e959c958
#
_cell.length_a   1.000
_cell.length_b   1.000
_cell.length_c   1.000
_cell.angle_alpha   90.00
_cell.angle_beta   90.00
_cell.angle_gamma   90.00
#
_symmetry.space_group_name_H-M   'P 1'
#
loop_
_entity.id
_entity.type
_entity.pdbx_description
1 polymer ?
#
loop_
_entity_poly.entity_id
_entity_poly.type
_entity_poly.pdbx_seq_one_letter_code
_entity_poly.pdbx_strand_id
1 'polypeptide(L)'
;HGESVGNRAQIFTTTPHELALTDLGHEQASDAGLKIAKLFRTELVVSSPYIRARETARIIAEILKLPVEIEPHLHERDVGSLKGQPYESVFATPGYDPKRPWLWQPPDGESFEQVKGRVSPVLDRLAATHPSRDVVVVSHGGVMMALWAHVTGLWDNAHVPPNCGIILIEHDRSGYSQPQIIGKETLEKFTGG
;
A
#
# COMPACT_ATOMS: atom_id res chain seq x y z
N HIS A 1 5.07 -1.92 0.44
CA HIS A 1 6.09 -2.95 0.70
C HIS A 1 7.41 -2.65 -0.01
N GLY A 2 8.53 -3.28 0.45
CA GLY A 2 9.83 -3.20 -0.20
C GLY A 2 9.87 -3.88 -1.58
N GLU A 3 10.93 -3.63 -2.37
CA GLU A 3 11.10 -4.29 -3.66
C GLU A 3 11.02 -5.81 -3.51
N SER A 4 10.16 -6.45 -4.29
CA SER A 4 10.09 -7.90 -4.41
C SER A 4 10.73 -8.39 -5.71
N VAL A 5 10.97 -9.68 -5.79
CA VAL A 5 11.47 -10.30 -7.03
C VAL A 5 10.57 -10.01 -8.23
N GLY A 6 9.24 -9.97 -8.02
CA GLY A 6 8.28 -9.61 -9.07
C GLY A 6 8.38 -8.15 -9.50
N ASN A 7 8.57 -7.21 -8.55
CA ASN A 7 8.75 -5.79 -8.89
C ASN A 7 10.01 -5.60 -9.74
N ARG A 8 11.12 -6.21 -9.36
CA ARG A 8 12.38 -6.12 -10.11
C ARG A 8 12.27 -6.71 -11.52
N ALA A 9 11.50 -7.78 -11.68
CA ALA A 9 11.25 -8.40 -12.97
C ALA A 9 10.15 -7.69 -13.80
N GLN A 10 9.42 -6.73 -13.22
CA GLN A 10 8.27 -6.03 -13.81
C GLN A 10 7.18 -6.97 -14.34
N ILE A 11 6.91 -8.03 -13.57
CA ILE A 11 5.86 -9.01 -13.87
C ILE A 11 4.76 -8.99 -12.80
N PHE A 12 3.55 -9.27 -13.21
CA PHE A 12 2.45 -9.52 -12.29
C PHE A 12 2.69 -10.80 -11.50
N THR A 13 2.49 -10.75 -10.19
CA THR A 13 2.69 -11.90 -9.31
C THR A 13 1.78 -13.06 -9.71
N THR A 14 2.36 -14.25 -9.89
CA THR A 14 1.62 -15.47 -10.20
C THR A 14 0.92 -16.03 -8.98
N THR A 15 1.63 -16.02 -7.84
CA THR A 15 1.10 -16.50 -6.57
C THR A 15 1.45 -15.52 -5.45
N PRO A 16 0.50 -15.27 -4.52
CA PRO A 16 0.72 -14.34 -3.40
C PRO A 16 1.83 -14.77 -2.44
N HIS A 17 2.24 -16.03 -2.49
CA HIS A 17 3.10 -16.66 -1.49
C HIS A 17 4.54 -16.91 -1.95
N GLU A 18 4.91 -16.56 -3.20
CA GLU A 18 6.19 -16.97 -3.77
C GLU A 18 7.21 -15.85 -3.98
N LEU A 19 6.79 -14.58 -3.92
CA LEU A 19 7.69 -13.48 -4.20
C LEU A 19 8.07 -12.73 -2.93
N ALA A 20 9.17 -13.17 -2.34
CA ALA A 20 9.83 -12.53 -1.20
C ALA A 20 10.44 -11.17 -1.58
N LEU A 21 10.88 -10.42 -0.59
CA LEU A 21 11.68 -9.22 -0.79
C LEU A 21 13.04 -9.58 -1.41
N THR A 22 13.58 -8.62 -2.17
CA THR A 22 15.01 -8.62 -2.55
C THR A 22 15.85 -8.06 -1.39
N ASP A 23 17.18 -8.17 -1.49
CA ASP A 23 18.08 -7.53 -0.51
C ASP A 23 17.81 -6.02 -0.43
N LEU A 24 17.62 -5.36 -1.58
CA LEU A 24 17.20 -3.95 -1.63
C LEU A 24 15.85 -3.73 -0.94
N GLY A 25 14.89 -4.64 -1.11
CA GLY A 25 13.59 -4.58 -0.45
C GLY A 25 13.69 -4.64 1.07
N HIS A 26 14.63 -5.43 1.61
CA HIS A 26 14.92 -5.49 3.04
C HIS A 26 15.53 -4.17 3.56
N GLU A 27 16.48 -3.58 2.82
CA GLU A 27 17.05 -2.27 3.14
C GLU A 27 15.97 -1.18 3.14
N GLN A 28 15.13 -1.14 2.10
CA GLN A 28 14.00 -0.21 2.01
C GLN A 28 13.02 -0.34 3.17
N ALA A 29 12.72 -1.56 3.60
CA ALA A 29 11.84 -1.81 4.75
C ALA A 29 12.46 -1.31 6.06
N SER A 30 13.77 -1.50 6.24
CA SER A 30 14.51 -1.01 7.41
C SER A 30 14.51 0.52 7.45
N ASP A 31 14.81 1.17 6.34
CA ASP A 31 14.81 2.64 6.22
C ASP A 31 13.42 3.22 6.50
N ALA A 32 12.37 2.59 5.99
CA ALA A 32 11.00 2.99 6.27
C ALA A 32 10.66 2.85 7.76
N GLY A 33 11.07 1.75 8.39
CA GLY A 33 10.86 1.52 9.82
C GLY A 33 11.55 2.59 10.68
N LEU A 34 12.81 2.92 10.37
CA LEU A 34 13.54 3.98 11.07
C LEU A 34 12.90 5.37 10.88
N LYS A 35 12.42 5.65 9.66
CA LYS A 35 11.69 6.89 9.37
C LYS A 35 10.40 6.98 10.15
N ILE A 36 9.61 5.90 10.18
CA ILE A 36 8.36 5.82 10.94
C ILE A 36 8.62 6.02 12.44
N ALA A 37 9.61 5.33 12.99
CA ALA A 37 9.99 5.46 14.41
C ALA A 37 10.35 6.90 14.80
N LYS A 38 10.92 7.67 13.87
CA LYS A 38 11.29 9.08 14.10
C LYS A 38 10.11 10.03 14.02
N LEU A 39 9.13 9.75 13.15
CA LEU A 39 8.05 10.70 12.80
C LEU A 39 6.75 10.43 13.55
N PHE A 40 6.48 9.20 13.92
CA PHE A 40 5.17 8.75 14.39
C PHE A 40 5.26 7.99 15.70
N ARG A 41 4.18 8.05 16.49
CA ARG A 41 4.00 7.25 17.71
C ARG A 41 3.10 6.06 17.39
N THR A 42 3.61 5.17 16.57
CA THR A 42 2.88 3.99 16.11
C THR A 42 2.56 3.04 17.27
N GLU A 43 1.33 2.52 17.27
CA GLU A 43 0.87 1.54 18.26
C GLU A 43 0.51 0.20 17.67
N LEU A 44 0.29 0.14 16.36
CA LEU A 44 -0.10 -1.06 15.65
C LEU A 44 0.53 -1.10 14.26
N VAL A 45 0.98 -2.28 13.86
CA VAL A 45 1.38 -2.58 12.48
C VAL A 45 0.41 -3.59 11.89
N VAL A 46 -0.29 -3.22 10.83
CA VAL A 46 -1.23 -4.08 10.10
C VAL A 46 -0.64 -4.41 8.75
N SER A 47 -0.73 -5.66 8.31
CA SER A 47 -0.12 -6.12 7.07
C SER A 47 -1.10 -6.87 6.18
N SER A 48 -0.94 -6.66 4.87
CA SER A 48 -1.44 -7.59 3.86
C SER A 48 -0.93 -9.02 4.12
N PRO A 49 -1.71 -10.06 3.74
CA PRO A 49 -1.29 -11.45 3.89
C PRO A 49 -0.16 -11.88 2.94
N TYR A 50 0.18 -11.09 1.91
CA TYR A 50 1.20 -11.45 0.93
C TYR A 50 2.61 -11.38 1.52
N ILE A 51 3.48 -12.34 1.16
CA ILE A 51 4.77 -12.54 1.81
C ILE A 51 5.64 -11.28 1.81
N ARG A 52 5.73 -10.57 0.68
CA ARG A 52 6.51 -9.32 0.56
C ARG A 52 6.04 -8.21 1.51
N ALA A 53 4.73 -8.12 1.74
CA ALA A 53 4.17 -7.16 2.68
C ALA A 53 4.38 -7.61 4.14
N ARG A 54 4.22 -8.89 4.42
CA ARG A 54 4.49 -9.48 5.74
C ARG A 54 5.96 -9.34 6.15
N GLU A 55 6.89 -9.58 5.24
CA GLU A 55 8.34 -9.39 5.49
C GLU A 55 8.64 -7.92 5.78
N THR A 56 8.11 -7.00 4.96
CA THR A 56 8.24 -5.56 5.20
C THR A 56 7.67 -5.17 6.56
N ALA A 57 6.45 -5.62 6.87
CA ALA A 57 5.78 -5.33 8.14
C ALA A 57 6.56 -5.89 9.34
N ARG A 58 7.13 -7.10 9.22
CA ARG A 58 7.94 -7.71 10.27
C ARG A 58 9.17 -6.86 10.57
N ILE A 59 9.91 -6.41 9.55
CA ILE A 59 11.08 -5.57 9.71
C ILE A 59 10.71 -4.24 10.39
N ILE A 60 9.66 -3.59 9.94
CA ILE A 60 9.16 -2.34 10.55
C ILE A 60 8.76 -2.58 12.00
N ALA A 61 8.00 -3.64 12.27
CA ALA A 61 7.50 -3.96 13.60
C ALA A 61 8.62 -4.31 14.59
N GLU A 62 9.68 -4.98 14.14
CA GLU A 62 10.89 -5.23 14.97
C GLU A 62 11.55 -3.92 15.39
N ILE A 63 11.68 -2.94 14.50
CA ILE A 63 12.24 -1.62 14.81
C ILE A 63 11.35 -0.87 15.80
N LEU A 64 10.03 -0.93 15.61
CA LEU A 64 9.04 -0.27 16.45
C LEU A 64 8.75 -1.03 17.76
N LYS A 65 9.18 -2.28 17.89
CA LYS A 65 8.88 -3.21 19.01
C LYS A 65 7.37 -3.44 19.17
N LEU A 66 6.67 -3.63 18.06
CA LEU A 66 5.24 -3.83 18.00
C LEU A 66 4.88 -5.19 17.37
N PRO A 67 3.70 -5.75 17.68
CA PRO A 67 3.18 -6.91 16.96
C PRO A 67 2.72 -6.54 15.55
N VAL A 68 2.59 -7.56 14.70
CA VAL A 68 2.00 -7.44 13.36
C VAL A 68 0.65 -8.15 13.34
N GLU A 69 -0.40 -7.46 12.94
CA GLU A 69 -1.71 -8.03 12.66
C GLU A 69 -1.90 -8.24 11.15
N ILE A 70 -2.45 -9.37 10.75
CA ILE A 70 -2.73 -9.66 9.33
C ILE A 70 -4.17 -9.31 9.01
N GLU A 71 -4.35 -8.43 8.01
CA GLU A 71 -5.65 -8.05 7.48
C GLU A 71 -5.81 -8.63 6.06
N PRO A 72 -6.66 -9.67 5.89
CA PRO A 72 -6.80 -10.35 4.61
C PRO A 72 -7.23 -9.43 3.46
N HIS A 73 -8.07 -8.43 3.71
CA HIS A 73 -8.57 -7.51 2.68
C HIS A 73 -7.52 -6.52 2.15
N LEU A 74 -6.33 -6.46 2.75
CA LEU A 74 -5.23 -5.62 2.28
C LEU A 74 -4.36 -6.29 1.20
N HIS A 75 -4.75 -7.46 0.67
CA HIS A 75 -4.02 -8.10 -0.43
C HIS A 75 -4.01 -7.21 -1.68
N GLU A 76 -3.02 -7.40 -2.56
CA GLU A 76 -2.93 -6.64 -3.81
C GLU A 76 -4.11 -6.98 -4.75
N ARG A 77 -4.37 -6.10 -5.70
CA ARG A 77 -5.34 -6.32 -6.76
C ARG A 77 -5.10 -7.67 -7.43
N ASP A 78 -6.13 -8.47 -7.53
CA ASP A 78 -6.08 -9.69 -8.35
C ASP A 78 -6.10 -9.29 -9.83
N VAL A 79 -5.03 -9.62 -10.52
CA VAL A 79 -4.88 -9.31 -11.95
C VAL A 79 -5.35 -10.46 -12.86
N GLY A 80 -5.96 -11.50 -12.29
CA GLY A 80 -6.60 -12.58 -13.01
C GLY A 80 -5.68 -13.24 -14.04
N SER A 81 -6.12 -13.25 -15.29
CA SER A 81 -5.40 -13.85 -16.42
C SER A 81 -4.05 -13.18 -16.75
N LEU A 82 -3.75 -12.01 -16.18
CA LEU A 82 -2.47 -11.33 -16.37
C LEU A 82 -1.37 -11.84 -15.42
N LYS A 83 -1.68 -12.75 -14.50
CA LYS A 83 -0.66 -13.34 -13.60
C LYS A 83 0.50 -13.94 -14.41
N GLY A 84 1.73 -13.59 -14.04
CA GLY A 84 2.94 -14.02 -14.73
C GLY A 84 3.28 -13.22 -16.00
N GLN A 85 2.43 -12.30 -16.43
CA GLN A 85 2.67 -11.45 -17.59
C GLN A 85 3.46 -10.19 -17.20
N PRO A 86 4.22 -9.58 -18.13
CA PRO A 86 4.78 -8.25 -17.93
C PRO A 86 3.69 -7.21 -17.61
N TYR A 87 4.02 -6.18 -16.85
CA TYR A 87 3.07 -5.12 -16.50
C TYR A 87 2.46 -4.44 -17.74
N GLU A 88 3.24 -4.29 -18.81
CA GLU A 88 2.80 -3.70 -20.07
C GLU A 88 1.69 -4.49 -20.78
N SER A 89 1.49 -5.76 -20.45
CA SER A 89 0.42 -6.60 -21.03
C SER A 89 -0.98 -6.05 -20.79
N VAL A 90 -1.14 -5.19 -19.77
CA VAL A 90 -2.40 -4.47 -19.52
C VAL A 90 -2.86 -3.69 -20.75
N PHE A 91 -1.95 -3.00 -21.44
CA PHE A 91 -2.30 -2.13 -22.56
C PHE A 91 -2.81 -2.88 -23.79
N ALA A 92 -2.47 -4.16 -23.92
CA ALA A 92 -2.93 -5.02 -25.00
C ALA A 92 -4.22 -5.79 -24.66
N THR A 93 -4.73 -5.66 -23.43
CA THR A 93 -5.90 -6.42 -22.99
C THR A 93 -7.19 -5.79 -23.49
N PRO A 94 -8.12 -6.57 -24.07
CA PRO A 94 -9.40 -6.05 -24.58
C PRO A 94 -10.18 -5.31 -23.50
N GLY A 95 -10.76 -4.17 -23.88
CA GLY A 95 -11.59 -3.35 -22.98
C GLY A 95 -10.82 -2.47 -22.00
N TYR A 96 -9.48 -2.49 -22.02
CA TYR A 96 -8.70 -1.55 -21.23
C TYR A 96 -8.88 -0.11 -21.74
N ASP A 97 -9.32 0.78 -20.86
CA ASP A 97 -9.46 2.22 -21.14
C ASP A 97 -8.40 3.00 -20.33
N PRO A 98 -7.35 3.54 -20.98
CA PRO A 98 -6.31 4.27 -20.28
C PRO A 98 -6.78 5.58 -19.64
N LYS A 99 -7.96 6.08 -20.01
CA LYS A 99 -8.57 7.27 -19.39
C LYS A 99 -9.31 6.94 -18.09
N ARG A 100 -9.74 5.70 -17.92
CA ARG A 100 -10.46 5.21 -16.75
C ARG A 100 -9.99 3.82 -16.32
N PRO A 101 -8.68 3.64 -16.07
CA PRO A 101 -8.09 2.33 -15.78
C PRO A 101 -8.66 1.69 -14.51
N TRP A 102 -9.25 2.50 -13.62
CA TRP A 102 -9.84 2.02 -12.36
C TRP A 102 -11.16 1.25 -12.55
N LEU A 103 -11.87 1.46 -13.67
CA LEU A 103 -13.10 0.73 -14.00
C LEU A 103 -12.82 -0.60 -14.69
N TRP A 104 -11.65 -0.72 -15.32
CA TRP A 104 -11.32 -1.91 -16.06
C TRP A 104 -11.01 -3.10 -15.14
N GLN A 105 -11.67 -4.22 -15.42
CA GLN A 105 -11.48 -5.49 -14.73
C GLN A 105 -10.80 -6.47 -15.68
N PRO A 106 -9.60 -7.00 -15.33
CA PRO A 106 -9.00 -8.08 -16.11
C PRO A 106 -9.86 -9.35 -15.99
N PRO A 107 -9.86 -10.23 -17.01
CA PRO A 107 -10.54 -11.52 -16.91
C PRO A 107 -10.11 -12.26 -15.63
N ASP A 108 -11.07 -12.77 -14.88
CA ASP A 108 -10.87 -13.49 -13.61
C ASP A 108 -10.16 -12.71 -12.50
N GLY A 109 -10.11 -11.38 -12.62
CA GLY A 109 -9.44 -10.50 -11.65
C GLY A 109 -10.36 -9.42 -11.08
N GLU A 110 -9.77 -8.40 -10.46
CA GLU A 110 -10.46 -7.26 -9.85
C GLU A 110 -10.24 -5.96 -10.64
N SER A 111 -11.25 -5.09 -10.71
CA SER A 111 -11.05 -3.67 -11.02
C SER A 111 -10.50 -2.93 -9.78
N PHE A 112 -9.93 -1.73 -9.95
CA PHE A 112 -9.54 -0.91 -8.80
C PHE A 112 -10.76 -0.42 -8.00
N GLU A 113 -11.93 -0.26 -8.61
CA GLU A 113 -13.16 0.02 -7.87
C GLU A 113 -13.56 -1.13 -6.95
N GLN A 114 -13.37 -2.39 -7.35
CA GLN A 114 -13.58 -3.54 -6.48
C GLN A 114 -12.55 -3.58 -5.35
N VAL A 115 -11.27 -3.29 -5.64
CA VAL A 115 -10.25 -3.13 -4.59
C VAL A 115 -10.68 -2.07 -3.59
N LYS A 116 -11.11 -0.87 -4.05
CA LYS A 116 -11.61 0.20 -3.19
C LYS A 116 -12.76 -0.29 -2.30
N GLY A 117 -13.71 -1.00 -2.87
CA GLY A 117 -14.87 -1.54 -2.13
C GLY A 117 -14.48 -2.44 -0.95
N ARG A 118 -13.38 -3.23 -1.06
CA ARG A 118 -12.94 -4.10 0.04
C ARG A 118 -11.96 -3.46 1.02
N VAL A 119 -11.16 -2.45 0.59
CA VAL A 119 -10.15 -1.85 1.47
C VAL A 119 -10.65 -0.63 2.23
N SER A 120 -11.65 0.10 1.70
CA SER A 120 -12.24 1.26 2.38
C SER A 120 -12.81 0.93 3.77
N PRO A 121 -13.60 -0.15 3.94
CA PRO A 121 -14.08 -0.54 5.26
C PRO A 121 -12.95 -0.88 6.26
N VAL A 122 -11.81 -1.34 5.77
CA VAL A 122 -10.63 -1.60 6.63
C VAL A 122 -10.07 -0.28 7.16
N LEU A 123 -9.85 0.72 6.28
CA LEU A 123 -9.37 2.04 6.68
C LEU A 123 -10.34 2.70 7.66
N ASP A 124 -11.64 2.71 7.35
CA ASP A 124 -12.68 3.33 8.18
C ASP A 124 -12.75 2.67 9.56
N ARG A 125 -12.63 1.34 9.63
CA ARG A 125 -12.56 0.60 10.90
C ARG A 125 -11.32 0.97 11.70
N LEU A 126 -10.13 1.01 11.08
CA LEU A 126 -8.89 1.37 11.75
C LEU A 126 -8.97 2.80 12.32
N ALA A 127 -9.48 3.76 11.55
CA ALA A 127 -9.68 5.13 12.00
C ALA A 127 -10.65 5.21 13.19
N ALA A 128 -11.74 4.46 13.15
CA ALA A 128 -12.73 4.45 14.23
C ALA A 128 -12.25 3.75 15.51
N THR A 129 -11.45 2.68 15.38
CA THR A 129 -11.01 1.87 16.53
C THR A 129 -9.71 2.39 17.17
N HIS A 130 -8.95 3.25 16.48
CA HIS A 130 -7.68 3.80 16.96
C HIS A 130 -7.68 5.34 16.94
N PRO A 131 -8.64 6.01 17.63
CA PRO A 131 -8.71 7.47 17.64
C PRO A 131 -7.45 8.05 18.31
N SER A 132 -6.86 9.07 17.67
CA SER A 132 -5.62 9.74 18.15
C SER A 132 -4.40 8.81 18.27
N ARG A 133 -4.35 7.78 17.46
CA ARG A 133 -3.29 6.76 17.42
C ARG A 133 -2.73 6.62 16.02
N ASP A 134 -1.42 6.41 15.92
CA ASP A 134 -0.78 6.14 14.63
C ASP A 134 -0.77 4.62 14.36
N VAL A 135 -1.31 4.23 13.21
CA VAL A 135 -1.34 2.85 12.73
C VAL A 135 -0.54 2.77 11.44
N VAL A 136 0.41 1.86 11.37
CA VAL A 136 1.13 1.55 10.12
C VAL A 136 0.40 0.46 9.37
N VAL A 137 0.04 0.73 8.12
CA VAL A 137 -0.57 -0.26 7.22
C VAL A 137 0.42 -0.59 6.11
N VAL A 138 0.88 -1.84 6.06
CA VAL A 138 1.79 -2.33 5.01
C VAL A 138 1.00 -3.10 3.97
N SER A 139 0.97 -2.57 2.75
CA SER A 139 0.19 -3.12 1.66
C SER A 139 0.87 -2.88 0.30
N HIS A 140 0.12 -2.63 -0.75
CA HIS A 140 0.52 -2.66 -2.15
C HIS A 140 0.10 -1.40 -2.89
N GLY A 141 0.68 -1.18 -4.07
CA GLY A 141 0.40 -0.01 -4.88
C GLY A 141 -1.07 0.13 -5.28
N GLY A 142 -1.72 -0.95 -5.70
CA GLY A 142 -3.14 -0.92 -6.06
C GLY A 142 -4.06 -0.59 -4.87
N VAL A 143 -3.72 -1.08 -3.68
CA VAL A 143 -4.43 -0.74 -2.44
C VAL A 143 -4.21 0.72 -2.07
N MET A 144 -2.98 1.24 -2.19
CA MET A 144 -2.68 2.64 -1.90
C MET A 144 -3.48 3.58 -2.83
N MET A 145 -3.57 3.28 -4.12
CA MET A 145 -4.40 4.02 -5.08
C MET A 145 -5.88 3.99 -4.68
N ALA A 146 -6.39 2.83 -4.32
CA ALA A 146 -7.77 2.66 -3.92
C ALA A 146 -8.13 3.43 -2.63
N LEU A 147 -7.25 3.42 -1.63
CA LEU A 147 -7.42 4.19 -0.41
C LEU A 147 -7.31 5.71 -0.67
N TRP A 148 -6.40 6.13 -1.55
CA TRP A 148 -6.34 7.52 -2.00
C TRP A 148 -7.67 7.96 -2.62
N ALA A 149 -8.20 7.16 -3.55
CA ALA A 149 -9.48 7.45 -4.19
C ALA A 149 -10.66 7.42 -3.21
N HIS A 150 -10.63 6.56 -2.19
CA HIS A 150 -11.63 6.54 -1.11
C HIS A 150 -11.64 7.86 -0.34
N VAL A 151 -10.47 8.31 0.10
CA VAL A 151 -10.30 9.50 0.95
C VAL A 151 -10.60 10.79 0.19
N THR A 152 -10.17 10.89 -1.07
CA THR A 152 -10.30 12.12 -1.87
C THR A 152 -11.54 12.17 -2.74
N GLY A 153 -12.17 11.03 -3.00
CA GLY A 153 -13.24 10.88 -4.00
C GLY A 153 -12.74 10.90 -5.46
N LEU A 154 -11.42 10.96 -5.70
CA LEU A 154 -10.82 11.14 -7.02
C LEU A 154 -9.76 10.06 -7.31
N TRP A 155 -9.80 9.51 -8.53
CA TRP A 155 -8.79 8.57 -9.02
C TRP A 155 -7.59 9.27 -9.71
N ASP A 156 -7.85 10.39 -10.37
CA ASP A 156 -6.90 11.04 -11.27
C ASP A 156 -5.63 11.56 -10.58
N ASN A 157 -5.71 11.81 -9.27
CA ASN A 157 -4.61 12.35 -8.47
C ASN A 157 -3.98 11.30 -7.53
N ALA A 158 -4.33 10.02 -7.71
CA ALA A 158 -3.76 8.97 -6.89
C ALA A 158 -2.29 8.73 -7.28
N HIS A 159 -1.38 9.02 -6.36
CA HIS A 159 0.05 8.78 -6.53
C HIS A 159 0.48 7.58 -5.70
N VAL A 160 1.17 6.65 -6.34
CA VAL A 160 1.84 5.54 -5.66
C VAL A 160 3.31 5.91 -5.52
N PRO A 161 3.81 6.08 -4.30
CA PRO A 161 5.24 6.32 -4.08
C PRO A 161 6.05 5.04 -4.45
N PRO A 162 7.37 5.16 -4.62
CA PRO A 162 8.24 3.99 -4.85
C PRO A 162 8.16 2.99 -3.70
N ASN A 163 8.80 1.83 -3.87
CA ASN A 163 8.81 0.78 -2.86
C ASN A 163 9.17 1.33 -1.46
N CYS A 164 8.43 0.89 -0.46
CA CYS A 164 8.47 1.41 0.93
C CYS A 164 8.20 2.92 1.07
N GLY A 165 7.66 3.56 0.05
CA GLY A 165 7.16 4.93 0.19
C GLY A 165 5.96 4.99 1.13
N ILE A 166 5.82 6.11 1.81
CA ILE A 166 4.82 6.30 2.87
C ILE A 166 3.79 7.32 2.41
N ILE A 167 2.51 6.99 2.55
CA ILE A 167 1.39 7.92 2.44
C ILE A 167 0.82 8.12 3.84
N LEU A 168 0.76 9.37 4.29
CA LEU A 168 0.07 9.76 5.52
C LEU A 168 -1.38 10.11 5.19
N ILE A 169 -2.32 9.51 5.90
CA ILE A 169 -3.74 9.84 5.91
C ILE A 169 -4.13 10.12 7.35
N GLU A 170 -4.59 11.32 7.63
CA GLU A 170 -5.08 11.70 8.95
C GLU A 170 -6.60 11.65 8.96
N HIS A 171 -7.17 11.31 10.10
CA HIS A 171 -8.61 11.28 10.31
C HIS A 171 -8.97 11.94 11.63
N ASP A 172 -9.94 12.84 11.58
CA ASP A 172 -10.50 13.50 12.75
C ASP A 172 -12.04 13.56 12.66
N ARG A 173 -12.66 14.40 13.50
CA ARG A 173 -14.12 14.58 13.53
C ARG A 173 -14.71 15.16 12.24
N SER A 174 -13.89 15.80 11.41
CA SER A 174 -14.31 16.39 10.11
C SER A 174 -14.16 15.39 8.95
N GLY A 175 -13.52 14.22 9.20
CA GLY A 175 -13.25 13.18 8.21
C GLY A 175 -11.77 13.02 7.92
N TYR A 176 -11.46 12.55 6.72
CA TYR A 176 -10.08 12.33 6.27
C TYR A 176 -9.43 13.61 5.74
N SER A 177 -8.16 13.81 6.07
CA SER A 177 -7.33 14.83 5.42
C SER A 177 -6.94 14.40 4.00
N GLN A 178 -6.44 15.37 3.21
CA GLN A 178 -5.80 15.05 1.93
C GLN A 178 -4.55 14.20 2.19
N PRO A 179 -4.39 13.05 1.48
CA PRO A 179 -3.23 12.19 1.64
C PRO A 179 -1.92 12.92 1.30
N GLN A 180 -0.87 12.67 2.06
CA GLN A 180 0.44 13.28 1.88
C GLN A 180 1.51 12.20 1.67
N ILE A 181 2.34 12.35 0.64
CA ILE A 181 3.51 11.49 0.46
C ILE A 181 4.64 12.01 1.35
N ILE A 182 5.16 11.16 2.22
CA ILE A 182 6.28 11.49 3.11
C ILE A 182 7.58 11.39 2.33
N GLY A 183 8.11 12.53 1.89
CA GLY A 183 9.40 12.68 1.18
C GLY A 183 10.48 13.35 2.03
N LYS A 184 11.62 13.67 1.41
CA LYS A 184 12.72 14.38 2.08
C LYS A 184 12.30 15.76 2.61
N GLU A 185 11.51 16.52 1.84
CA GLU A 185 11.04 17.87 2.22
C GLU A 185 10.05 17.83 3.38
N THR A 186 9.28 16.73 3.50
CA THR A 186 8.35 16.55 4.61
C THR A 186 9.10 16.25 5.91
N LEU A 187 10.24 15.54 5.84
CA LEU A 187 11.08 15.27 6.99
C LEU A 187 11.60 16.55 7.66
N GLU A 188 11.96 17.57 6.87
CA GLU A 188 12.46 18.84 7.39
C GLU A 188 11.40 19.61 8.17
N LYS A 189 10.12 19.53 7.75
CA LYS A 189 9.00 20.17 8.46
C LYS A 189 8.68 19.54 9.81
N PHE A 190 8.83 18.21 9.93
CA PHE A 190 8.55 17.48 11.18
C PHE A 190 9.73 17.45 12.17
N THR A 191 10.95 17.77 11.72
CA THR A 191 12.15 17.72 12.56
C THR A 191 12.71 19.11 12.91
N GLY A 192 12.12 20.18 12.40
CA GLY A 192 12.50 21.58 12.61
C GLY A 192 11.68 22.28 13.68
N GLY A 193 11.60 21.70 14.87
CA GLY A 193 11.02 22.30 16.07
C GLY A 193 11.89 22.04 17.28
#